data_3be1acaed13d9cf2da56302a87704e2c
#
_entry.id   3be1acaed13d9cf2da56302a87704e2c
#
_cell.length_a   1.000
_cell.length_b   1.000
_cell.length_c   1.000
_cell.angle_alpha   90.00
_cell.angle_beta   90.00
_cell.angle_gamma   90.00
#
_symmetry.space_group_name_H-M   'P 1'
#
loop_
_entity.id
_entity.type
_entity.pdbx_description
1 polymer ?
#
loop_
_entity_poly.entity_id
_entity_poly.type
_entity_poly.pdbx_seq_one_letter_code
_entity_poly.pdbx_strand_id
1 'polypeptide(L)'
;MSENGETAAKRRPILVTMNSHQYYEALSARDRRFDGVFFVGVKTTKIYCRPICPSRRPHAHHCEFFRLAAAAEVAGYRPCLRCRPELAPGNAPIDSEQKVVGAALRYLDRMEEASQSIPELANTFRFSDRHFRRMLRKQLGVSPIQLMQTRRLLLAKQLLTDTKLTMNEIALASGFKSLRRFNSLFKERYRLSPTALRKDSGNGESGSECTFRLSYRPPFCWDSILRYFRRRFYRGAEFVNGTQYFRTVQIGRSRGWISVENDPENLALKVEVAPDLLAVLLPLIARLRRLFDLDASPDPITAALGSLALGNPGLRVPGAFDGFEVGMRAVLGQQISVAAATTIAGRVVERFGERIDSPFPELKSMVPTAAQIAAVPVAELRKVGLTEARAATLAGLARAVTEEKINFLNATSWEESVKQMTLVPGIGPWTAGYIAMRVLGWPDAFPHQDLGLQKALSVKKASDALALAEKWRPWRAYAAMQLWNSLEKQHELPNHLS
;
A
#
# COMPACT_ATOMS: atom_id res chain seq x y z
N MET A 1 13.56 34.56 44.24
CA MET A 1 14.86 34.07 43.70
C MET A 1 14.63 32.67 43.32
N SER A 2 14.57 32.56 42.16
CA SER A 2 15.04 31.96 40.89
C SER A 2 14.33 30.62 40.70
N GLU A 3 13.31 30.51 39.82
CA GLU A 3 13.42 30.24 38.37
C GLU A 3 14.35 29.08 38.06
N ASN A 4 13.74 27.97 37.64
CA ASN A 4 14.25 27.21 36.50
C ASN A 4 13.09 26.41 35.88
N GLY A 5 12.45 27.05 34.89
CA GLY A 5 11.55 26.41 33.94
C GLY A 5 12.39 25.73 32.88
N GLU A 6 12.51 24.40 32.90
CA GLU A 6 13.01 23.63 31.78
C GLU A 6 11.88 23.44 30.79
N THR A 7 11.96 24.25 29.74
CA THR A 7 11.18 24.14 28.52
C THR A 7 11.45 22.77 27.86
N ALA A 8 10.45 21.90 27.91
CA ALA A 8 10.41 20.68 27.08
C ALA A 8 10.54 21.05 25.60
N ALA A 9 11.75 20.95 25.09
CA ALA A 9 12.04 21.12 23.68
C ALA A 9 11.17 20.16 22.87
N LYS A 10 10.23 20.72 22.13
CA LYS A 10 9.48 20.02 21.07
C LYS A 10 10.47 19.37 20.11
N ARG A 11 10.77 18.10 20.31
CA ARG A 11 11.50 17.27 19.33
C ARG A 11 10.61 17.17 18.10
N ARG A 12 10.89 18.00 17.09
CA ARG A 12 10.34 17.85 15.74
C ARG A 12 10.77 16.48 15.24
N PRO A 13 9.89 15.69 14.61
CA PRO A 13 10.32 14.46 13.94
C PRO A 13 11.34 14.84 12.89
N ILE A 14 12.51 14.22 12.96
CA ILE A 14 13.63 14.44 12.05
C ILE A 14 13.28 13.80 10.71
N LEU A 15 12.51 14.52 9.90
CA LEU A 15 12.60 14.40 8.46
C LEU A 15 13.82 15.21 8.06
N VAL A 16 14.99 14.60 8.11
CA VAL A 16 16.22 15.21 7.65
C VAL A 16 16.06 15.45 6.16
N THR A 17 15.90 16.71 5.78
CA THR A 17 16.15 17.15 4.40
C THR A 17 17.63 16.90 4.17
N MET A 18 17.96 15.75 3.58
CA MET A 18 19.35 15.39 3.25
C MET A 18 19.92 16.48 2.34
N ASN A 19 21.13 16.93 2.65
CA ASN A 19 21.88 17.81 1.76
C ASN A 19 22.53 16.99 0.63
N SER A 20 23.04 17.66 -0.40
CA SER A 20 23.67 16.99 -1.55
C SER A 20 24.84 16.07 -1.18
N HIS A 21 25.55 16.37 -0.10
CA HIS A 21 26.64 15.54 0.41
C HIS A 21 26.12 14.21 0.95
N GLN A 22 25.08 14.22 1.79
CA GLN A 22 24.46 13.02 2.35
C GLN A 22 23.85 12.12 1.26
N TYR A 23 23.20 12.71 0.25
CA TYR A 23 22.72 11.95 -0.92
C TYR A 23 23.88 11.28 -1.66
N TYR A 24 25.01 11.97 -1.81
CA TYR A 24 26.18 11.42 -2.48
C TYR A 24 26.86 10.31 -1.65
N GLU A 25 26.89 10.42 -0.34
CA GLU A 25 27.38 9.36 0.56
C GLU A 25 26.52 8.09 0.42
N ALA A 26 25.20 8.22 0.48
CA ALA A 26 24.27 7.10 0.29
C ALA A 26 24.42 6.45 -1.10
N LEU A 27 24.61 7.24 -2.16
CA LEU A 27 24.95 6.74 -3.51
C LEU A 27 26.28 6.01 -3.51
N SER A 28 27.29 6.57 -2.83
CA SER A 28 28.65 6.03 -2.78
C SER A 28 28.71 4.68 -2.09
N ALA A 29 27.93 4.52 -1.03
CA ALA A 29 27.78 3.28 -0.28
C ALA A 29 26.84 2.27 -0.98
N ARG A 30 26.12 2.67 -2.03
CA ARG A 30 25.01 1.91 -2.64
C ARG A 30 24.01 1.45 -1.59
N ASP A 31 23.68 2.35 -0.68
CA ASP A 31 22.89 2.04 0.49
C ASP A 31 21.44 1.73 0.11
N ARG A 32 21.04 0.47 0.29
CA ARG A 32 19.69 -0.03 -0.07
C ARG A 32 18.57 0.61 0.72
N ARG A 33 18.85 1.21 1.88
CA ARG A 33 17.88 1.92 2.71
C ARG A 33 17.31 3.14 2.00
N PHE A 34 18.09 3.76 1.12
CA PHE A 34 17.71 4.93 0.35
C PHE A 34 17.12 4.59 -1.03
N ASP A 35 16.96 3.33 -1.35
CA ASP A 35 16.39 2.92 -2.63
C ASP A 35 14.91 3.35 -2.72
N GLY A 36 14.59 4.11 -3.79
CA GLY A 36 13.27 4.72 -3.97
C GLY A 36 13.01 5.98 -3.11
N VAL A 37 13.92 6.35 -2.18
CA VAL A 37 13.84 7.60 -1.43
C VAL A 37 14.27 8.79 -2.30
N PHE A 38 15.30 8.56 -3.13
CA PHE A 38 15.75 9.55 -4.12
C PHE A 38 16.29 8.85 -5.39
N PHE A 39 16.47 9.66 -6.42
CA PHE A 39 17.08 9.26 -7.68
C PHE A 39 18.24 10.20 -8.01
N VAL A 40 19.22 9.69 -8.78
CA VAL A 40 20.44 10.43 -9.15
C VAL A 40 20.47 10.64 -10.65
N GLY A 41 20.34 11.88 -11.09
CA GLY A 41 20.57 12.29 -12.48
C GLY A 41 22.06 12.48 -12.75
N VAL A 42 22.60 11.76 -13.73
CA VAL A 42 24.00 11.90 -14.16
C VAL A 42 24.08 12.89 -15.32
N LYS A 43 24.58 14.09 -15.06
CA LYS A 43 24.60 15.22 -16.03
C LYS A 43 25.25 14.90 -17.36
N THR A 44 26.31 14.08 -17.34
CA THR A 44 27.07 13.70 -18.55
C THR A 44 26.34 12.74 -19.47
N THR A 45 25.53 11.84 -18.92
CA THR A 45 24.83 10.80 -19.70
C THR A 45 23.35 11.08 -19.89
N LYS A 46 22.81 12.05 -19.17
CA LYS A 46 21.36 12.33 -19.09
C LYS A 46 20.53 11.10 -18.70
N ILE A 47 21.10 10.25 -17.83
CA ILE A 47 20.43 9.08 -17.27
C ILE A 47 20.20 9.30 -15.78
N TYR A 48 19.00 8.94 -15.27
CA TYR A 48 18.79 8.88 -13.83
C TYR A 48 18.78 7.43 -13.34
N CYS A 49 19.38 7.23 -12.17
CA CYS A 49 19.62 5.94 -11.54
C CYS A 49 19.02 5.87 -10.14
N ARG A 50 18.82 4.64 -9.66
CA ARG A 50 18.60 4.35 -8.24
C ARG A 50 19.94 4.50 -7.48
N PRO A 51 19.94 4.80 -6.16
CA PRO A 51 21.16 4.86 -5.35
C PRO A 51 21.99 3.58 -5.40
N ILE A 52 21.34 2.44 -5.57
CA ILE A 52 21.93 1.10 -5.60
C ILE A 52 22.47 0.67 -6.98
N CYS A 53 22.52 1.58 -7.95
CA CYS A 53 22.91 1.25 -9.32
C CYS A 53 24.30 0.59 -9.38
N PRO A 54 24.45 -0.59 -10.06
CA PRO A 54 25.73 -1.28 -10.17
C PRO A 54 26.70 -0.63 -11.16
N SER A 55 26.27 0.40 -11.90
CA SER A 55 27.14 1.13 -12.84
C SER A 55 28.26 1.88 -12.14
N ARG A 56 29.28 2.31 -12.92
CA ARG A 56 30.38 3.12 -12.40
C ARG A 56 29.81 4.36 -11.70
N ARG A 57 30.34 4.65 -10.51
CA ARG A 57 29.92 5.79 -9.70
C ARG A 57 30.29 7.11 -10.42
N PRO A 58 29.34 8.03 -10.62
CA PRO A 58 29.64 9.36 -11.15
C PRO A 58 30.34 10.21 -10.08
N HIS A 59 31.13 11.19 -10.48
CA HIS A 59 31.69 12.19 -9.56
C HIS A 59 30.57 13.10 -9.01
N ALA A 60 30.73 13.58 -7.79
CA ALA A 60 29.71 14.36 -7.07
C ALA A 60 29.18 15.57 -7.88
N HIS A 61 30.06 16.32 -8.56
CA HIS A 61 29.71 17.50 -9.36
C HIS A 61 28.92 17.16 -10.63
N HIS A 62 28.90 15.90 -11.05
CA HIS A 62 28.06 15.40 -12.15
C HIS A 62 26.71 14.86 -11.68
N CYS A 63 26.46 14.81 -10.37
CA CYS A 63 25.22 14.32 -9.81
C CYS A 63 24.21 15.44 -9.59
N GLU A 64 22.95 15.15 -9.86
CA GLU A 64 21.78 15.94 -9.48
C GLU A 64 20.79 15.02 -8.81
N PHE A 65 20.23 15.40 -7.66
CA PHE A 65 19.41 14.52 -6.84
C PHE A 65 17.94 14.91 -6.93
N PHE A 66 17.08 13.92 -7.10
CA PHE A 66 15.65 14.07 -7.27
C PHE A 66 14.89 13.16 -6.30
N ARG A 67 13.90 13.69 -5.61
CA ARG A 67 13.02 12.87 -4.74
C ARG A 67 12.07 11.96 -5.52
N LEU A 68 11.76 12.32 -6.76
CA LEU A 68 10.84 11.57 -7.62
C LEU A 68 11.47 11.31 -8.99
N ALA A 69 11.22 10.12 -9.54
CA ALA A 69 11.57 9.77 -10.92
C ALA A 69 11.01 10.80 -11.93
N ALA A 70 9.76 11.24 -11.71
CA ALA A 70 9.11 12.25 -12.55
C ALA A 70 9.87 13.59 -12.58
N ALA A 71 10.47 14.02 -11.46
CA ALA A 71 11.29 15.24 -11.41
C ALA A 71 12.57 15.09 -12.25
N ALA A 72 13.22 13.92 -12.20
CA ALA A 72 14.37 13.63 -13.04
C ALA A 72 13.99 13.63 -14.54
N GLU A 73 12.84 13.04 -14.91
CA GLU A 73 12.38 13.03 -16.29
C GLU A 73 12.05 14.43 -16.81
N VAL A 74 11.42 15.28 -15.99
CA VAL A 74 11.15 16.69 -16.34
C VAL A 74 12.45 17.49 -16.52
N ALA A 75 13.50 17.17 -15.73
CA ALA A 75 14.84 17.75 -15.89
C ALA A 75 15.60 17.18 -17.12
N GLY A 76 14.97 16.32 -17.92
CA GLY A 76 15.52 15.81 -19.19
C GLY A 76 16.37 14.55 -19.05
N TYR A 77 16.33 13.88 -17.90
CA TYR A 77 16.99 12.59 -17.70
C TYR A 77 16.07 11.44 -18.14
N ARG A 78 16.62 10.38 -18.70
CA ARG A 78 15.92 9.13 -18.99
C ARG A 78 16.24 8.06 -17.94
N PRO A 79 15.35 7.06 -17.71
CA PRO A 79 15.60 6.01 -16.75
C PRO A 79 16.75 5.10 -17.19
N CYS A 80 17.54 4.68 -16.21
CA CYS A 80 18.61 3.70 -16.40
C CYS A 80 18.01 2.33 -16.76
N LEU A 81 18.54 1.67 -17.78
CA LEU A 81 18.14 0.33 -18.19
C LEU A 81 18.75 -0.74 -17.25
N ARG A 82 19.86 -0.45 -16.61
CA ARG A 82 20.62 -1.40 -15.80
C ARG A 82 20.07 -1.53 -14.37
N CYS A 83 19.83 -0.42 -13.67
CA CYS A 83 19.30 -0.45 -12.29
C CYS A 83 17.77 -0.42 -12.23
N ARG A 84 17.08 -0.24 -13.36
CA ARG A 84 15.64 -0.35 -13.50
C ARG A 84 14.90 0.51 -12.46
N PRO A 85 14.83 1.86 -12.64
CA PRO A 85 14.15 2.75 -11.68
C PRO A 85 12.69 2.42 -11.44
N GLU A 86 12.01 1.73 -12.37
CA GLU A 86 10.64 1.22 -12.23
C GLU A 86 10.49 0.17 -11.13
N LEU A 87 11.57 -0.48 -10.73
CA LEU A 87 11.60 -1.44 -9.62
C LEU A 87 11.97 -0.79 -8.29
N ALA A 88 12.11 0.54 -8.21
CA ALA A 88 12.37 1.20 -6.95
C ALA A 88 11.17 1.09 -6.01
N PRO A 89 11.36 0.78 -4.71
CA PRO A 89 10.30 0.87 -3.72
C PRO A 89 9.70 2.27 -3.68
N GLY A 90 8.40 2.37 -3.37
CA GLY A 90 7.72 3.66 -3.22
C GLY A 90 8.10 4.42 -1.95
N ASN A 91 7.55 5.61 -1.76
CA ASN A 91 7.73 6.41 -0.55
C ASN A 91 6.75 5.96 0.54
N ALA A 92 7.23 5.85 1.78
CA ALA A 92 6.37 5.57 2.92
C ALA A 92 5.34 6.71 3.13
N PRO A 93 4.12 6.41 3.63
CA PRO A 93 3.07 7.42 3.83
C PRO A 93 3.48 8.60 4.72
N ILE A 94 4.42 8.39 5.64
CA ILE A 94 4.91 9.43 6.56
C ILE A 94 5.90 10.41 5.90
N ASP A 95 6.44 10.06 4.75
CA ASP A 95 7.39 10.90 4.00
C ASP A 95 6.71 12.13 3.35
N SER A 96 5.40 12.23 3.48
CA SER A 96 4.60 13.32 2.94
C SER A 96 4.41 14.41 3.99
N GLU A 97 5.19 15.49 3.93
CA GLU A 97 5.12 16.62 4.86
C GLU A 97 3.76 17.32 4.88
N GLN A 98 2.97 17.18 3.81
CA GLN A 98 1.64 17.78 3.72
C GLN A 98 0.55 16.73 3.55
N LYS A 99 -0.39 16.71 4.48
CA LYS A 99 -1.53 15.79 4.51
C LYS A 99 -2.31 15.74 3.18
N VAL A 100 -2.51 16.88 2.54
CA VAL A 100 -3.26 16.98 1.28
C VAL A 100 -2.47 16.38 0.11
N VAL A 101 -1.17 16.66 0.02
CA VAL A 101 -0.31 16.09 -1.05
C VAL A 101 -0.21 14.59 -0.90
N GLY A 102 -0.05 14.09 0.33
CA GLY A 102 -0.06 12.66 0.61
C GLY A 102 -1.39 12.00 0.25
N ALA A 103 -2.51 12.64 0.58
CA ALA A 103 -3.84 12.15 0.20
C ALA A 103 -4.04 12.16 -1.32
N ALA A 104 -3.60 13.22 -2.00
CA ALA A 104 -3.65 13.30 -3.47
C ALA A 104 -2.81 12.22 -4.15
N LEU A 105 -1.60 11.93 -3.64
CA LEU A 105 -0.77 10.85 -4.14
C LEU A 105 -1.44 9.49 -3.95
N ARG A 106 -2.00 9.22 -2.75
CA ARG A 106 -2.76 7.99 -2.47
C ARG A 106 -3.99 7.88 -3.36
N TYR A 107 -4.67 8.98 -3.63
CA TYR A 107 -5.81 8.99 -4.55
C TYR A 107 -5.38 8.67 -5.97
N LEU A 108 -4.31 9.30 -6.48
CA LEU A 108 -3.73 9.02 -7.80
C LEU A 108 -3.32 7.55 -7.95
N ASP A 109 -2.87 6.92 -6.86
CA ASP A 109 -2.52 5.49 -6.83
C ASP A 109 -3.75 4.56 -6.89
N ARG A 110 -4.94 5.09 -6.55
CA ARG A 110 -6.18 4.31 -6.45
C ARG A 110 -7.15 4.54 -7.60
N MET A 111 -6.85 5.44 -8.53
CA MET A 111 -7.74 5.75 -9.65
C MET A 111 -8.01 4.48 -10.47
N GLU A 112 -9.28 4.09 -10.51
CA GLU A 112 -9.74 2.86 -11.19
C GLU A 112 -9.78 3.01 -12.69
N GLU A 113 -9.86 4.25 -13.18
CA GLU A 113 -9.92 4.56 -14.61
C GLU A 113 -8.85 5.58 -15.01
N ALA A 114 -8.18 5.30 -16.12
CA ALA A 114 -7.26 6.24 -16.78
C ALA A 114 -7.95 7.55 -17.24
N SER A 115 -9.26 7.66 -17.05
CA SER A 115 -10.12 8.75 -17.54
C SER A 115 -10.39 9.85 -16.52
N GLN A 116 -10.11 9.65 -15.23
CA GLN A 116 -10.35 10.72 -14.27
C GLN A 116 -9.45 11.93 -14.55
N SER A 117 -10.07 13.09 -14.57
CA SER A 117 -9.40 14.35 -14.89
C SER A 117 -8.80 15.01 -13.65
N ILE A 118 -7.76 15.83 -13.83
CA ILE A 118 -7.18 16.59 -12.72
C ILE A 118 -8.20 17.56 -12.07
N PRO A 119 -9.14 18.18 -12.82
CA PRO A 119 -10.23 18.94 -12.21
C PRO A 119 -11.11 18.13 -11.25
N GLU A 120 -11.46 16.90 -11.61
CA GLU A 120 -12.23 16.00 -10.71
C GLU A 120 -11.45 15.68 -9.45
N LEU A 121 -10.15 15.41 -9.59
CA LEU A 121 -9.28 15.21 -8.45
C LEU A 121 -9.19 16.45 -7.56
N ALA A 122 -9.07 17.64 -8.14
CA ALA A 122 -9.06 18.90 -7.39
C ALA A 122 -10.38 19.11 -6.62
N ASN A 123 -11.52 18.84 -7.25
CA ASN A 123 -12.85 18.92 -6.64
C ASN A 123 -13.00 17.96 -5.44
N THR A 124 -12.48 16.73 -5.55
CA THR A 124 -12.45 15.76 -4.45
C THR A 124 -11.78 16.32 -3.20
N PHE A 125 -10.75 17.14 -3.38
CA PHE A 125 -10.05 17.83 -2.28
C PHE A 125 -10.57 19.24 -2.00
N ARG A 126 -11.69 19.67 -2.60
CA ARG A 126 -12.31 21.00 -2.46
C ARG A 126 -11.36 22.15 -2.83
N PHE A 127 -10.52 21.93 -3.83
CA PHE A 127 -9.65 22.96 -4.40
C PHE A 127 -10.06 23.30 -5.83
N SER A 128 -9.75 24.53 -6.27
CA SER A 128 -9.77 24.83 -7.70
C SER A 128 -8.61 24.11 -8.40
N ASP A 129 -8.81 23.68 -9.66
CA ASP A 129 -7.78 23.02 -10.46
C ASP A 129 -6.46 23.79 -10.51
N ARG A 130 -6.53 25.13 -10.67
CA ARG A 130 -5.34 26.00 -10.67
C ARG A 130 -4.57 25.96 -9.33
N HIS A 131 -5.28 26.03 -8.21
CA HIS A 131 -4.66 25.99 -6.88
C HIS A 131 -4.04 24.62 -6.61
N PHE A 132 -4.77 23.57 -6.91
CA PHE A 132 -4.32 22.18 -6.72
C PHE A 132 -3.06 21.87 -7.52
N ARG A 133 -3.01 22.23 -8.81
CA ARG A 133 -1.81 22.07 -9.65
C ARG A 133 -0.61 22.87 -9.12
N ARG A 134 -0.82 24.10 -8.66
CA ARG A 134 0.23 24.94 -8.08
C ARG A 134 0.79 24.34 -6.78
N MET A 135 -0.10 23.87 -5.90
CA MET A 135 0.26 23.22 -4.65
C MET A 135 1.09 21.95 -4.90
N LEU A 136 0.62 21.05 -5.77
CA LEU A 136 1.35 19.83 -6.11
C LEU A 136 2.71 20.13 -6.75
N ARG A 137 2.76 21.07 -7.70
CA ARG A 137 4.03 21.47 -8.33
C ARG A 137 5.02 22.04 -7.30
N LYS A 138 4.55 22.84 -6.34
CA LYS A 138 5.40 23.41 -5.28
C LYS A 138 5.99 22.30 -4.39
N GLN A 139 5.23 21.25 -4.09
CA GLN A 139 5.64 20.19 -3.16
C GLN A 139 6.42 19.06 -3.84
N LEU A 140 6.01 18.67 -5.06
CA LEU A 140 6.56 17.52 -5.78
C LEU A 140 7.59 17.91 -6.86
N GLY A 141 7.70 19.20 -7.18
CA GLY A 141 8.54 19.69 -8.30
C GLY A 141 7.96 19.40 -9.68
N VAL A 142 6.82 18.69 -9.79
CA VAL A 142 6.20 18.27 -11.04
C VAL A 142 4.69 18.47 -11.02
N SER A 143 4.07 18.56 -12.20
CA SER A 143 2.62 18.59 -12.30
C SER A 143 2.02 17.19 -12.11
N PRO A 144 0.73 17.07 -11.69
CA PRO A 144 0.05 15.78 -11.59
C PRO A 144 0.08 14.97 -12.88
N ILE A 145 -0.06 15.62 -14.04
CA ILE A 145 -0.02 14.96 -15.36
C ILE A 145 1.36 14.34 -15.60
N GLN A 146 2.43 15.08 -15.32
CA GLN A 146 3.80 14.57 -15.46
C GLN A 146 4.05 13.37 -14.55
N LEU A 147 3.58 13.44 -13.30
CA LEU A 147 3.69 12.34 -12.35
C LEU A 147 2.96 11.07 -12.87
N MET A 148 1.72 11.23 -13.35
CA MET A 148 0.95 10.11 -13.92
C MET A 148 1.61 9.55 -15.19
N GLN A 149 2.11 10.39 -16.08
CA GLN A 149 2.81 9.96 -17.28
C GLN A 149 4.06 9.15 -16.95
N THR A 150 4.87 9.61 -16.00
CA THR A 150 6.05 8.87 -15.56
C THR A 150 5.67 7.50 -14.98
N ARG A 151 4.65 7.41 -14.12
CA ARG A 151 4.17 6.13 -13.58
C ARG A 151 3.75 5.15 -14.68
N ARG A 152 2.95 5.64 -15.65
CA ARG A 152 2.53 4.83 -16.81
C ARG A 152 3.72 4.34 -17.63
N LEU A 153 4.69 5.20 -17.91
CA LEU A 153 5.87 4.86 -18.68
C LEU A 153 6.80 3.89 -17.95
N LEU A 154 6.96 4.05 -16.63
CA LEU A 154 7.74 3.12 -15.81
C LEU A 154 7.09 1.74 -15.76
N LEU A 155 5.77 1.66 -15.59
CA LEU A 155 5.05 0.38 -15.67
C LEU A 155 5.19 -0.23 -17.07
N ALA A 156 4.98 0.56 -18.14
CA ALA A 156 5.17 0.07 -19.51
C ALA A 156 6.57 -0.50 -19.72
N LYS A 157 7.60 0.21 -19.22
CA LYS A 157 8.98 -0.26 -19.28
C LYS A 157 9.17 -1.60 -18.56
N GLN A 158 8.59 -1.74 -17.36
CA GLN A 158 8.62 -3.00 -16.62
C GLN A 158 7.96 -4.13 -17.40
N LEU A 159 6.75 -3.92 -17.92
CA LEU A 159 6.02 -4.93 -18.69
C LEU A 159 6.76 -5.31 -19.99
N LEU A 160 7.41 -4.36 -20.67
CA LEU A 160 8.23 -4.61 -21.85
C LEU A 160 9.40 -5.55 -21.56
N THR A 161 9.99 -5.47 -20.36
CA THR A 161 11.17 -6.24 -19.98
C THR A 161 10.83 -7.56 -19.28
N ASP A 162 9.71 -7.62 -18.56
CA ASP A 162 9.38 -8.73 -17.66
C ASP A 162 8.29 -9.67 -18.22
N THR A 163 7.58 -9.26 -19.29
CA THR A 163 6.43 -10.02 -19.81
C THR A 163 6.49 -10.22 -21.33
N LYS A 164 5.71 -11.18 -21.81
CA LYS A 164 5.49 -11.40 -23.26
C LYS A 164 4.23 -10.71 -23.81
N LEU A 165 3.59 -9.85 -23.01
CA LEU A 165 2.41 -9.11 -23.46
C LEU A 165 2.65 -8.37 -24.77
N THR A 166 1.65 -8.32 -25.63
CA THR A 166 1.71 -7.56 -26.89
C THR A 166 1.83 -6.05 -26.61
N MET A 167 2.26 -5.26 -27.60
CA MET A 167 2.35 -3.81 -27.45
C MET A 167 1.00 -3.16 -27.12
N ASN A 168 -0.10 -3.71 -27.62
CA ASN A 168 -1.46 -3.24 -27.32
C ASN A 168 -1.83 -3.52 -25.86
N GLU A 169 -1.56 -4.73 -25.36
CA GLU A 169 -1.80 -5.10 -23.96
C GLU A 169 -0.95 -4.25 -23.01
N ILE A 170 0.33 -4.01 -23.34
CA ILE A 170 1.19 -3.15 -22.51
C ILE A 170 0.69 -1.71 -22.50
N ALA A 171 0.27 -1.17 -23.64
CA ALA A 171 -0.30 0.17 -23.69
C ALA A 171 -1.55 0.27 -22.80
N LEU A 172 -2.47 -0.70 -22.92
CA LEU A 172 -3.68 -0.77 -22.10
C LEU A 172 -3.36 -0.94 -20.62
N ALA A 173 -2.56 -1.93 -20.26
CA ALA A 173 -2.15 -2.23 -18.88
C ALA A 173 -1.43 -1.06 -18.20
N SER A 174 -0.73 -0.24 -18.97
CA SER A 174 -0.05 0.97 -18.51
C SER A 174 -0.96 2.22 -18.53
N GLY A 175 -2.26 2.06 -18.80
CA GLY A 175 -3.25 3.14 -18.75
C GLY A 175 -3.22 4.10 -19.95
N PHE A 176 -2.71 3.68 -21.11
CA PHE A 176 -2.79 4.46 -22.32
C PHE A 176 -4.05 4.09 -23.12
N LYS A 177 -4.78 5.09 -23.59
CA LYS A 177 -6.00 4.92 -24.41
C LYS A 177 -5.71 4.58 -25.88
N SER A 178 -4.45 4.73 -26.34
CA SER A 178 -4.05 4.38 -27.69
C SER A 178 -2.58 4.01 -27.79
N LEU A 179 -2.29 3.03 -28.63
CA LEU A 179 -0.93 2.59 -28.95
C LEU A 179 -0.09 3.71 -29.57
N ARG A 180 -0.70 4.56 -30.42
CA ARG A 180 -0.02 5.71 -31.03
C ARG A 180 0.51 6.68 -29.95
N ARG A 181 -0.34 7.03 -28.97
CA ARG A 181 0.05 7.94 -27.88
C ARG A 181 1.12 7.31 -26.98
N PHE A 182 0.98 6.02 -26.69
CA PHE A 182 2.00 5.26 -25.97
C PHE A 182 3.36 5.32 -26.66
N ASN A 183 3.43 4.92 -27.94
CA ASN A 183 4.69 4.91 -28.70
C ASN A 183 5.33 6.30 -28.79
N SER A 184 4.52 7.33 -29.06
CA SER A 184 5.00 8.72 -29.16
C SER A 184 5.62 9.20 -27.86
N LEU A 185 4.90 9.05 -26.73
CA LEU A 185 5.37 9.50 -25.42
C LEU A 185 6.58 8.69 -24.92
N PHE A 186 6.57 7.37 -25.15
CA PHE A 186 7.69 6.50 -24.79
C PHE A 186 8.96 6.89 -25.53
N LYS A 187 8.89 7.10 -26.84
CA LYS A 187 10.02 7.53 -27.67
C LYS A 187 10.52 8.92 -27.28
N GLU A 188 9.60 9.87 -27.03
CA GLU A 188 9.94 11.21 -26.57
C GLU A 188 10.76 11.18 -25.28
N ARG A 189 10.30 10.41 -24.27
CA ARG A 189 10.90 10.39 -22.93
C ARG A 189 12.14 9.52 -22.85
N TYR A 190 12.14 8.35 -23.48
CA TYR A 190 13.19 7.35 -23.30
C TYR A 190 14.19 7.33 -24.46
N ARG A 191 13.93 8.08 -25.54
CA ARG A 191 14.77 8.15 -26.74
C ARG A 191 14.94 6.78 -27.43
N LEU A 192 14.06 5.84 -27.12
CA LEU A 192 13.99 4.48 -27.65
C LEU A 192 12.53 4.15 -27.96
N SER A 193 12.29 3.34 -29.01
CA SER A 193 10.96 2.78 -29.21
C SER A 193 10.69 1.64 -28.20
N PRO A 194 9.42 1.36 -27.85
CA PRO A 194 9.09 0.19 -27.02
C PRO A 194 9.62 -1.13 -27.60
N THR A 195 9.54 -1.30 -28.92
CA THR A 195 10.07 -2.49 -29.63
C THR A 195 11.59 -2.61 -29.55
N ALA A 196 12.32 -1.50 -29.62
CA ALA A 196 13.78 -1.53 -29.46
C ALA A 196 14.16 -1.96 -28.05
N LEU A 197 13.47 -1.41 -27.02
CA LEU A 197 13.71 -1.80 -25.63
C LEU A 197 13.46 -3.30 -25.41
N ARG A 198 12.39 -3.87 -25.97
CA ARG A 198 12.09 -5.30 -25.84
C ARG A 198 13.17 -6.19 -26.46
N LYS A 199 13.72 -5.82 -27.63
CA LYS A 199 14.81 -6.56 -28.27
C LYS A 199 16.08 -6.59 -27.43
N ASP A 200 16.42 -5.47 -26.78
CA ASP A 200 17.61 -5.37 -25.92
C ASP A 200 17.48 -6.17 -24.63
N SER A 201 16.27 -6.52 -24.20
CA SER A 201 16.05 -7.18 -22.89
C SER A 201 16.30 -8.68 -22.93
N GLY A 202 16.56 -9.29 -24.09
CA GLY A 202 16.68 -10.74 -24.25
C GLY A 202 15.39 -11.47 -23.87
N ASN A 203 15.16 -12.63 -24.44
CA ASN A 203 13.95 -13.42 -24.15
C ASN A 203 13.82 -13.67 -22.62
N GLY A 204 12.96 -12.93 -21.96
CA GLY A 204 12.51 -13.28 -20.63
C GLY A 204 11.90 -14.68 -20.63
N GLU A 205 12.10 -15.43 -19.54
CA GLU A 205 11.60 -16.78 -19.37
C GLU A 205 10.14 -16.94 -19.81
N SER A 206 9.87 -18.10 -20.38
CA SER A 206 8.60 -18.49 -20.97
C SER A 206 7.48 -18.55 -19.94
N GLY A 207 6.62 -17.54 -19.89
CA GLY A 207 5.36 -17.55 -19.15
C GLY A 207 4.27 -16.90 -20.00
N SER A 208 3.15 -17.59 -20.21
CA SER A 208 1.97 -17.08 -20.93
C SER A 208 1.14 -16.12 -20.06
N GLU A 209 1.54 -15.87 -18.84
CA GLU A 209 0.80 -15.17 -17.80
C GLU A 209 1.48 -13.86 -17.45
N CYS A 210 0.70 -12.87 -17.02
CA CYS A 210 1.24 -11.59 -16.62
C CYS A 210 1.86 -11.70 -15.23
N THR A 211 3.17 -11.92 -15.19
CA THR A 211 3.94 -11.96 -13.95
C THR A 211 4.84 -10.73 -13.87
N PHE A 212 4.83 -10.04 -12.74
CA PHE A 212 5.69 -8.88 -12.49
C PHE A 212 6.16 -8.83 -11.04
N ARG A 213 7.14 -7.97 -10.74
CA ARG A 213 7.73 -7.84 -9.41
C ARG A 213 7.38 -6.50 -8.76
N LEU A 214 7.09 -6.55 -7.45
CA LEU A 214 6.86 -5.38 -6.61
C LEU A 214 7.94 -5.32 -5.54
N SER A 215 8.90 -4.43 -5.70
CA SER A 215 10.04 -4.30 -4.78
C SER A 215 9.63 -3.71 -3.44
N TYR A 216 10.33 -4.13 -2.39
CA TYR A 216 10.24 -3.62 -1.03
C TYR A 216 11.63 -3.28 -0.46
N ARG A 217 11.68 -2.56 0.66
CA ARG A 217 12.90 -2.32 1.44
C ARG A 217 13.09 -3.43 2.47
N PRO A 218 14.26 -4.08 2.52
CA PRO A 218 14.56 -5.07 3.55
C PRO A 218 14.82 -4.40 4.91
N PRO A 219 14.60 -5.13 6.04
CA PRO A 219 14.06 -6.47 6.10
C PRO A 219 12.56 -6.52 5.83
N PHE A 220 12.04 -7.70 5.43
CA PHE A 220 10.64 -7.93 5.14
C PHE A 220 10.21 -9.33 5.64
N CYS A 221 9.35 -9.36 6.65
CA CYS A 221 8.93 -10.60 7.28
C CYS A 221 7.67 -11.16 6.59
N TRP A 222 7.86 -11.87 5.47
CA TRP A 222 6.79 -12.45 4.67
C TRP A 222 5.95 -13.47 5.43
N ASP A 223 6.59 -14.35 6.21
CA ASP A 223 5.89 -15.38 7.00
C ASP A 223 4.92 -14.79 8.02
N SER A 224 5.26 -13.67 8.64
CA SER A 224 4.34 -12.98 9.56
C SER A 224 3.13 -12.40 8.83
N ILE A 225 3.29 -11.90 7.61
CA ILE A 225 2.19 -11.44 6.76
C ILE A 225 1.29 -12.62 6.38
N LEU A 226 1.87 -13.74 5.92
CA LEU A 226 1.09 -14.94 5.58
C LEU A 226 0.36 -15.52 6.79
N ARG A 227 1.00 -15.56 7.96
CA ARG A 227 0.36 -15.98 9.21
C ARG A 227 -0.83 -15.10 9.54
N TYR A 228 -0.68 -13.78 9.40
CA TYR A 228 -1.78 -12.85 9.59
C TYR A 228 -2.96 -13.15 8.67
N PHE A 229 -2.72 -13.37 7.36
CA PHE A 229 -3.76 -13.68 6.38
C PHE A 229 -4.37 -15.07 6.60
N ARG A 230 -3.60 -16.12 6.90
CA ARG A 230 -4.12 -17.46 7.20
C ARG A 230 -5.20 -17.47 8.29
N ARG A 231 -5.10 -16.56 9.24
CA ARG A 231 -6.05 -16.46 10.35
C ARG A 231 -7.25 -15.56 10.05
N ARG A 232 -7.16 -14.70 9.02
CA ARG A 232 -8.12 -13.60 8.79
C ARG A 232 -8.65 -13.51 7.35
N PHE A 233 -8.46 -14.54 6.55
CA PHE A 233 -8.87 -14.55 5.14
C PHE A 233 -10.38 -14.66 4.97
N TYR A 234 -10.86 -14.28 3.80
CA TYR A 234 -12.22 -14.48 3.32
C TYR A 234 -12.29 -15.82 2.58
N ARG A 235 -12.70 -16.91 3.27
CA ARG A 235 -12.82 -18.22 2.64
C ARG A 235 -13.68 -18.13 1.39
N GLY A 236 -13.23 -18.70 0.28
CA GLY A 236 -13.86 -18.63 -1.04
C GLY A 236 -13.36 -17.48 -1.91
N ALA A 237 -12.74 -16.45 -1.31
CA ALA A 237 -12.16 -15.32 -2.03
C ALA A 237 -10.65 -15.13 -1.77
N GLU A 238 -10.14 -15.71 -0.70
CA GLU A 238 -8.72 -15.65 -0.33
C GLU A 238 -8.28 -17.00 0.24
N PHE A 239 -7.01 -17.34 0.06
CA PHE A 239 -6.34 -18.44 0.78
C PHE A 239 -4.83 -18.27 0.76
N VAL A 240 -4.15 -19.04 1.62
CA VAL A 240 -2.70 -19.13 1.67
C VAL A 240 -2.31 -20.60 1.54
N ASN A 241 -1.47 -20.91 0.56
CA ASN A 241 -0.92 -22.24 0.34
C ASN A 241 0.62 -22.17 0.38
N GLY A 242 1.23 -22.91 1.30
CA GLY A 242 2.68 -22.84 1.50
C GLY A 242 3.15 -21.42 1.77
N THR A 243 3.97 -20.89 0.88
CA THR A 243 4.55 -19.54 0.93
C THR A 243 3.84 -18.53 0.02
N GLN A 244 2.71 -18.91 -0.56
CA GLN A 244 1.97 -18.10 -1.51
C GLN A 244 0.63 -17.63 -0.94
N TYR A 245 0.23 -16.41 -1.32
CA TYR A 245 -1.06 -15.81 -1.04
C TYR A 245 -1.87 -15.68 -2.32
N PHE A 246 -3.13 -16.05 -2.26
CA PHE A 246 -4.06 -16.02 -3.39
C PHE A 246 -5.30 -15.24 -3.03
N ARG A 247 -5.86 -14.50 -4.00
CA ARG A 247 -7.15 -13.85 -3.83
C ARG A 247 -7.87 -13.59 -5.14
N THR A 248 -9.20 -13.47 -5.07
CA THR A 248 -10.03 -12.88 -6.12
C THR A 248 -9.95 -11.37 -6.06
N VAL A 249 -10.02 -10.73 -7.21
CA VAL A 249 -9.86 -9.28 -7.38
C VAL A 249 -11.00 -8.73 -8.21
N GLN A 250 -11.66 -7.68 -7.70
CA GLN A 250 -12.58 -6.86 -8.47
C GLN A 250 -12.14 -5.39 -8.39
N ILE A 251 -11.92 -4.77 -9.54
CA ILE A 251 -11.63 -3.34 -9.68
C ILE A 251 -12.50 -2.80 -10.82
N GLY A 252 -13.49 -1.98 -10.49
CA GLY A 252 -14.51 -1.56 -11.44
C GLY A 252 -15.25 -2.77 -12.02
N ARG A 253 -15.18 -2.93 -13.35
CA ARG A 253 -15.78 -4.08 -14.07
C ARG A 253 -14.84 -5.24 -14.27
N SER A 254 -13.54 -5.04 -14.08
CA SER A 254 -12.52 -6.10 -14.24
C SER A 254 -12.53 -7.03 -13.05
N ARG A 255 -12.54 -8.33 -13.32
CA ARG A 255 -12.56 -9.41 -12.34
C ARG A 255 -11.53 -10.45 -12.69
N GLY A 256 -10.93 -11.06 -11.68
CA GLY A 256 -9.92 -12.08 -11.89
C GLY A 256 -9.34 -12.54 -10.56
N TRP A 257 -8.17 -13.10 -10.64
CA TRP A 257 -7.42 -13.59 -9.50
C TRP A 257 -5.96 -13.14 -9.56
N ILE A 258 -5.30 -13.20 -8.44
CA ILE A 258 -3.86 -13.02 -8.31
C ILE A 258 -3.26 -14.10 -7.45
N SER A 259 -1.99 -14.42 -7.72
CA SER A 259 -1.10 -15.12 -6.80
C SER A 259 0.09 -14.24 -6.44
N VAL A 260 0.58 -14.36 -5.21
CA VAL A 260 1.69 -13.54 -4.70
C VAL A 260 2.64 -14.42 -3.89
N GLU A 261 3.92 -14.38 -4.22
CA GLU A 261 4.99 -15.05 -3.49
C GLU A 261 6.16 -14.11 -3.22
N ASN A 262 6.96 -14.42 -2.20
CA ASN A 262 8.15 -13.65 -1.90
C ASN A 262 9.32 -14.12 -2.77
N ASP A 263 10.05 -13.15 -3.35
CA ASP A 263 11.29 -13.33 -4.10
C ASP A 263 12.41 -12.57 -3.35
N PRO A 264 12.97 -13.18 -2.29
CA PRO A 264 13.94 -12.50 -1.42
C PRO A 264 15.26 -12.16 -2.12
N GLU A 265 15.65 -12.90 -3.15
CA GLU A 265 16.86 -12.64 -3.93
C GLU A 265 16.76 -11.30 -4.67
N ASN A 266 15.57 -10.98 -5.17
CA ASN A 266 15.27 -9.73 -5.86
C ASN A 266 14.68 -8.64 -4.95
N LEU A 267 14.53 -8.89 -3.63
CA LEU A 267 13.87 -8.01 -2.66
C LEU A 267 12.50 -7.53 -3.16
N ALA A 268 11.69 -8.46 -3.65
CA ALA A 268 10.41 -8.19 -4.28
C ALA A 268 9.37 -9.25 -3.95
N LEU A 269 8.10 -8.91 -4.13
CA LEU A 269 7.03 -9.87 -4.29
C LEU A 269 6.86 -10.14 -5.78
N LYS A 270 6.82 -11.41 -6.18
CA LYS A 270 6.42 -11.87 -7.50
C LYS A 270 4.91 -12.00 -7.52
N VAL A 271 4.27 -11.34 -8.46
CA VAL A 271 2.81 -11.29 -8.60
C VAL A 271 2.43 -11.84 -9.96
N GLU A 272 1.56 -12.82 -9.96
CA GLU A 272 0.91 -13.37 -11.14
C GLU A 272 -0.54 -12.87 -11.17
N VAL A 273 -1.04 -12.54 -12.36
CA VAL A 273 -2.32 -11.84 -12.52
C VAL A 273 -3.12 -12.45 -13.65
N ALA A 274 -4.42 -12.68 -13.41
CA ALA A 274 -5.35 -13.07 -14.45
C ALA A 274 -5.39 -12.05 -15.60
N PRO A 275 -5.51 -12.48 -16.88
CA PRO A 275 -5.49 -11.58 -18.04
C PRO A 275 -6.56 -10.47 -17.98
N ASP A 276 -7.73 -10.75 -17.42
CA ASP A 276 -8.84 -9.80 -17.32
C ASP A 276 -8.55 -8.59 -16.41
N LEU A 277 -7.49 -8.68 -15.60
CA LEU A 277 -7.03 -7.59 -14.72
C LEU A 277 -6.00 -6.65 -15.37
N LEU A 278 -5.54 -6.93 -16.59
CA LEU A 278 -4.52 -6.11 -17.26
C LEU A 278 -4.97 -4.65 -17.44
N ALA A 279 -6.25 -4.43 -17.76
CA ALA A 279 -6.79 -3.08 -17.94
C ALA A 279 -6.73 -2.23 -16.65
N VAL A 280 -6.67 -2.86 -15.49
CA VAL A 280 -6.66 -2.23 -14.16
C VAL A 280 -5.36 -2.47 -13.39
N LEU A 281 -4.27 -2.77 -14.11
CA LEU A 281 -3.00 -3.16 -13.49
C LEU A 281 -2.39 -2.05 -12.61
N LEU A 282 -2.48 -0.77 -13.04
CA LEU A 282 -2.00 0.36 -12.22
C LEU A 282 -2.68 0.45 -10.85
N PRO A 283 -4.03 0.53 -10.75
CA PRO A 283 -4.70 0.51 -9.45
C PRO A 283 -4.52 -0.82 -8.69
N LEU A 284 -4.39 -1.95 -9.39
CA LEU A 284 -4.09 -3.23 -8.75
C LEU A 284 -2.72 -3.20 -8.05
N ILE A 285 -1.68 -2.74 -8.73
CA ILE A 285 -0.34 -2.57 -8.15
C ILE A 285 -0.39 -1.68 -6.91
N ALA A 286 -1.10 -0.56 -6.97
CA ALA A 286 -1.23 0.35 -5.84
C ALA A 286 -1.94 -0.30 -4.64
N ARG A 287 -2.98 -1.12 -4.89
CA ARG A 287 -3.68 -1.89 -3.84
C ARG A 287 -2.78 -2.95 -3.22
N LEU A 288 -2.00 -3.68 -4.03
CA LEU A 288 -1.06 -4.70 -3.56
C LEU A 288 0.08 -4.10 -2.73
N ARG A 289 0.65 -2.99 -3.19
CA ARG A 289 1.69 -2.29 -2.43
C ARG A 289 1.20 -1.91 -1.02
N ARG A 290 -0.05 -1.48 -0.90
CA ARG A 290 -0.66 -1.18 0.40
C ARG A 290 -1.00 -2.43 1.19
N LEU A 291 -1.59 -3.44 0.56
CA LEU A 291 -1.98 -4.68 1.22
C LEU A 291 -0.80 -5.30 1.97
N PHE A 292 0.38 -5.27 1.36
CA PHE A 292 1.62 -5.84 1.89
C PHE A 292 2.55 -4.79 2.52
N ASP A 293 2.15 -3.52 2.59
CA ASP A 293 2.94 -2.41 3.16
C ASP A 293 4.37 -2.34 2.58
N LEU A 294 4.48 -2.43 1.24
CA LEU A 294 5.76 -2.52 0.54
C LEU A 294 6.55 -1.21 0.53
N ASP A 295 5.88 -0.08 0.78
CA ASP A 295 6.48 1.26 0.76
C ASP A 295 7.07 1.67 2.11
N ALA A 296 6.88 0.88 3.16
CA ALA A 296 7.42 1.14 4.48
C ALA A 296 8.95 1.24 4.47
N SER A 297 9.48 2.09 5.34
CA SER A 297 10.91 2.24 5.60
C SER A 297 11.27 1.57 6.93
N PRO A 298 11.87 0.37 6.94
CA PRO A 298 12.08 -0.42 8.16
C PRO A 298 12.99 0.23 9.19
N ASP A 299 14.05 0.94 8.76
CA ASP A 299 15.06 1.49 9.67
C ASP A 299 14.49 2.49 10.68
N PRO A 300 13.77 3.57 10.28
CA PRO A 300 13.19 4.50 11.24
C PRO A 300 12.13 3.84 12.13
N ILE A 301 11.42 2.82 11.60
CA ILE A 301 10.46 2.04 12.37
C ILE A 301 11.19 1.24 13.45
N THR A 302 12.22 0.48 13.07
CA THR A 302 13.03 -0.34 13.99
C THR A 302 13.70 0.53 15.05
N ALA A 303 14.25 1.68 14.67
CA ALA A 303 14.86 2.62 15.60
C ALA A 303 13.86 3.15 16.66
N ALA A 304 12.64 3.46 16.25
CA ALA A 304 11.60 3.94 17.16
C ALA A 304 11.05 2.84 18.08
N LEU A 305 10.92 1.61 17.59
CA LEU A 305 10.41 0.48 18.37
C LEU A 305 11.46 -0.11 19.30
N GLY A 306 12.76 0.06 19.04
CA GLY A 306 13.84 -0.47 19.85
C GLY A 306 13.77 -1.99 20.01
N SER A 307 13.86 -2.48 21.25
CA SER A 307 13.82 -3.92 21.56
C SER A 307 12.55 -4.63 21.09
N LEU A 308 11.42 -3.92 20.96
CA LEU A 308 10.17 -4.50 20.50
C LEU A 308 10.29 -4.99 19.03
N ALA A 309 11.13 -4.37 18.21
CA ALA A 309 11.34 -4.76 16.81
C ALA A 309 12.23 -6.00 16.64
N LEU A 310 13.04 -6.35 17.64
CA LEU A 310 14.03 -7.43 17.54
C LEU A 310 13.41 -8.81 17.33
N GLY A 311 12.20 -9.04 17.87
CA GLY A 311 11.48 -10.32 17.76
C GLY A 311 11.04 -10.67 16.33
N ASN A 312 10.77 -9.65 15.48
CA ASN A 312 10.38 -9.79 14.08
C ASN A 312 10.84 -8.59 13.25
N PRO A 313 12.13 -8.56 12.87
CA PRO A 313 12.65 -7.50 12.01
C PRO A 313 11.88 -7.47 10.68
N GLY A 314 11.46 -6.28 10.27
CA GLY A 314 10.72 -6.11 9.01
C GLY A 314 9.26 -6.51 9.05
N LEU A 315 8.67 -6.68 10.23
CA LEU A 315 7.23 -6.83 10.37
C LEU A 315 6.50 -5.62 9.76
N ARG A 316 5.44 -5.89 9.00
CA ARG A 316 4.62 -4.87 8.32
C ARG A 316 3.26 -4.73 8.96
N VAL A 317 2.60 -3.62 8.68
CA VAL A 317 1.17 -3.44 8.96
C VAL A 317 0.39 -3.85 7.72
N PRO A 318 -0.23 -5.07 7.66
CA PRO A 318 -1.00 -5.46 6.50
C PRO A 318 -2.10 -4.43 6.24
N GLY A 319 -2.10 -3.80 5.08
CA GLY A 319 -3.06 -2.79 4.70
C GLY A 319 -4.40 -3.38 4.24
N ALA A 320 -5.13 -2.60 3.46
CA ALA A 320 -6.40 -3.01 2.86
C ALA A 320 -6.26 -3.17 1.35
N PHE A 321 -6.79 -4.23 0.79
CA PHE A 321 -7.03 -4.30 -0.65
C PHE A 321 -8.18 -3.37 -1.03
N ASP A 322 -9.27 -3.46 -0.28
CA ASP A 322 -10.42 -2.56 -0.32
C ASP A 322 -10.79 -2.07 1.09
N GLY A 323 -11.25 -0.82 1.20
CA GLY A 323 -11.55 -0.21 2.49
C GLY A 323 -12.79 -0.80 3.14
N PHE A 324 -13.80 -1.12 2.35
CA PHE A 324 -15.02 -1.75 2.85
C PHE A 324 -14.76 -3.18 3.33
N GLU A 325 -13.93 -3.97 2.64
CA GLU A 325 -13.54 -5.31 3.09
C GLU A 325 -12.98 -5.29 4.52
N VAL A 326 -12.05 -4.38 4.81
CA VAL A 326 -11.48 -4.28 6.16
C VAL A 326 -12.51 -3.78 7.17
N GLY A 327 -13.36 -2.82 6.79
CA GLY A 327 -14.46 -2.34 7.63
C GLY A 327 -15.45 -3.45 7.95
N MET A 328 -15.87 -4.21 6.95
CA MET A 328 -16.73 -5.39 7.12
C MET A 328 -16.06 -6.39 8.06
N ARG A 329 -14.80 -6.73 7.84
CA ARG A 329 -14.05 -7.66 8.69
C ARG A 329 -13.97 -7.20 10.14
N ALA A 330 -13.80 -5.90 10.37
CA ALA A 330 -13.76 -5.31 11.71
C ALA A 330 -15.13 -5.43 12.42
N VAL A 331 -16.24 -5.18 11.72
CA VAL A 331 -17.60 -5.35 12.26
C VAL A 331 -17.91 -6.82 12.55
N LEU A 332 -17.57 -7.73 11.63
CA LEU A 332 -17.77 -9.17 11.81
C LEU A 332 -17.00 -9.70 13.04
N GLY A 333 -15.84 -9.11 13.34
CA GLY A 333 -14.96 -9.52 14.44
C GLY A 333 -15.28 -8.92 15.80
N GLN A 334 -16.26 -8.03 15.93
CA GLN A 334 -16.58 -7.41 17.21
C GLN A 334 -16.98 -8.45 18.26
N GLN A 335 -16.30 -8.43 19.41
CA GLN A 335 -16.61 -9.26 20.59
C GLN A 335 -16.63 -10.78 20.36
N ILE A 336 -15.91 -11.28 19.35
CA ILE A 336 -15.74 -12.71 19.08
C ILE A 336 -14.28 -13.05 18.74
N SER A 337 -13.95 -14.34 18.76
CA SER A 337 -12.62 -14.79 18.38
C SER A 337 -12.33 -14.56 16.88
N VAL A 338 -11.05 -14.45 16.53
CA VAL A 338 -10.60 -14.32 15.14
C VAL A 338 -11.10 -15.50 14.28
N ALA A 339 -11.10 -16.72 14.82
CA ALA A 339 -11.58 -17.92 14.12
C ALA A 339 -13.09 -17.84 13.83
N ALA A 340 -13.92 -17.47 14.82
CA ALA A 340 -15.35 -17.29 14.62
C ALA A 340 -15.66 -16.21 13.58
N ALA A 341 -14.95 -15.07 13.65
CA ALA A 341 -15.09 -13.99 12.67
C ALA A 341 -14.67 -14.44 11.25
N THR A 342 -13.66 -15.30 11.11
CA THR A 342 -13.23 -15.87 9.82
C THR A 342 -14.29 -16.81 9.23
N THR A 343 -14.93 -17.62 10.08
CA THR A 343 -16.05 -18.48 9.68
C THR A 343 -17.23 -17.64 9.16
N ILE A 344 -17.62 -16.59 9.88
CA ILE A 344 -18.73 -15.71 9.45
C ILE A 344 -18.35 -14.99 8.15
N ALA A 345 -17.12 -14.50 8.02
CA ALA A 345 -16.63 -13.86 6.81
C ALA A 345 -16.73 -14.79 5.58
N GLY A 346 -16.38 -16.07 5.74
CA GLY A 346 -16.55 -17.07 4.68
C GLY A 346 -18.02 -17.27 4.27
N ARG A 347 -18.95 -17.31 5.25
CA ARG A 347 -20.40 -17.40 4.97
C ARG A 347 -20.95 -16.16 4.26
N VAL A 348 -20.41 -14.97 4.57
CA VAL A 348 -20.77 -13.72 3.87
C VAL A 348 -20.35 -13.80 2.41
N VAL A 349 -19.12 -14.24 2.13
CA VAL A 349 -18.62 -14.42 0.75
C VAL A 349 -19.44 -15.47 0.01
N GLU A 350 -19.71 -16.61 0.62
CA GLU A 350 -20.47 -17.70 0.01
C GLU A 350 -21.91 -17.30 -0.35
N ARG A 351 -22.56 -16.49 0.52
CA ARG A 351 -23.98 -16.12 0.35
C ARG A 351 -24.18 -14.90 -0.53
N PHE A 352 -23.29 -13.90 -0.44
CA PHE A 352 -23.48 -12.59 -1.05
C PHE A 352 -22.41 -12.23 -2.09
N GLY A 353 -21.33 -13.00 -2.17
CA GLY A 353 -20.28 -12.83 -3.18
C GLY A 353 -20.70 -13.37 -4.54
N GLU A 354 -20.33 -12.66 -5.60
CA GLU A 354 -20.53 -13.13 -6.96
C GLU A 354 -19.52 -14.26 -7.30
N ARG A 355 -20.00 -15.26 -8.01
CA ARG A 355 -19.14 -16.38 -8.47
C ARG A 355 -18.10 -15.89 -9.49
N ILE A 356 -16.94 -16.53 -9.44
CA ILE A 356 -15.87 -16.35 -10.43
C ILE A 356 -15.35 -17.72 -10.86
N ASP A 357 -14.96 -17.81 -12.12
CA ASP A 357 -14.15 -18.91 -12.62
C ASP A 357 -12.68 -18.61 -12.39
N SER A 358 -11.95 -19.56 -11.80
CA SER A 358 -10.53 -19.44 -11.51
C SER A 358 -9.85 -20.81 -11.58
N PRO A 359 -8.54 -20.88 -11.91
CA PRO A 359 -7.79 -22.13 -11.91
C PRO A 359 -7.56 -22.69 -10.49
N PHE A 360 -7.94 -21.95 -9.45
CA PHE A 360 -7.75 -22.35 -8.05
C PHE A 360 -9.08 -22.74 -7.43
N PRO A 361 -9.27 -24.03 -7.03
CA PRO A 361 -10.55 -24.50 -6.47
C PRO A 361 -11.01 -23.77 -5.21
N GLU A 362 -10.09 -23.13 -4.48
CA GLU A 362 -10.38 -22.36 -3.27
C GLU A 362 -10.96 -20.96 -3.57
N LEU A 363 -10.70 -20.41 -4.76
CA LEU A 363 -11.21 -19.12 -5.22
C LEU A 363 -12.50 -19.30 -6.01
N LYS A 364 -13.64 -19.17 -5.33
CA LYS A 364 -14.98 -19.47 -5.89
C LYS A 364 -15.83 -18.22 -6.06
N SER A 365 -15.53 -17.17 -5.32
CA SER A 365 -16.38 -15.98 -5.25
C SER A 365 -15.57 -14.71 -5.02
N MET A 366 -16.15 -13.59 -5.36
CA MET A 366 -15.64 -12.26 -4.98
C MET A 366 -16.05 -11.94 -3.55
N VAL A 367 -15.27 -11.12 -2.86
CA VAL A 367 -15.75 -10.46 -1.62
C VAL A 367 -16.86 -9.50 -2.03
N PRO A 368 -18.04 -9.52 -1.36
CA PRO A 368 -19.14 -8.64 -1.74
C PRO A 368 -18.79 -7.16 -1.50
N THR A 369 -19.17 -6.32 -2.44
CA THR A 369 -18.99 -4.87 -2.39
C THR A 369 -19.90 -4.19 -1.37
N ALA A 370 -19.60 -2.92 -1.02
CA ALA A 370 -20.46 -2.12 -0.16
C ALA A 370 -21.88 -2.00 -0.75
N ALA A 371 -22.01 -1.77 -2.05
CA ALA A 371 -23.33 -1.66 -2.71
C ALA A 371 -24.12 -2.96 -2.62
N GLN A 372 -23.50 -4.11 -2.81
CA GLN A 372 -24.16 -5.41 -2.67
C GLN A 372 -24.64 -5.63 -1.24
N ILE A 373 -23.82 -5.39 -0.22
CA ILE A 373 -24.22 -5.55 1.19
C ILE A 373 -25.29 -4.50 1.59
N ALA A 374 -25.21 -3.26 1.09
CA ALA A 374 -26.20 -2.23 1.38
C ALA A 374 -27.62 -2.59 0.87
N ALA A 375 -27.69 -3.37 -0.21
CA ALA A 375 -28.94 -3.85 -0.79
C ALA A 375 -29.55 -5.06 -0.04
N VAL A 376 -28.79 -5.71 0.86
CA VAL A 376 -29.24 -6.91 1.60
C VAL A 376 -30.06 -6.48 2.82
N PRO A 377 -31.29 -7.02 3.01
CA PRO A 377 -32.05 -6.81 4.25
C PRO A 377 -31.27 -7.31 5.48
N VAL A 378 -31.41 -6.59 6.61
CA VAL A 378 -30.73 -6.96 7.88
C VAL A 378 -31.08 -8.39 8.31
N ALA A 379 -32.32 -8.83 8.10
CA ALA A 379 -32.76 -10.18 8.40
C ALA A 379 -31.97 -11.26 7.61
N GLU A 380 -31.60 -10.97 6.36
CA GLU A 380 -30.77 -11.89 5.54
C GLU A 380 -29.30 -11.88 6.00
N LEU A 381 -28.77 -10.72 6.39
CA LEU A 381 -27.42 -10.63 6.98
C LEU A 381 -27.31 -11.44 8.29
N ARG A 382 -28.38 -11.54 9.06
CA ARG A 382 -28.39 -12.38 10.28
C ARG A 382 -28.21 -13.87 10.01
N LYS A 383 -28.67 -14.35 8.85
CA LYS A 383 -28.62 -15.80 8.49
C LYS A 383 -27.19 -16.33 8.34
N VAL A 384 -26.17 -15.47 8.19
CA VAL A 384 -24.77 -15.88 8.19
C VAL A 384 -24.17 -16.08 9.58
N GLY A 385 -24.95 -15.84 10.64
CA GLY A 385 -24.53 -15.98 12.05
C GLY A 385 -24.21 -14.65 12.75
N LEU A 386 -24.77 -13.54 12.23
CA LEU A 386 -24.65 -12.22 12.86
C LEU A 386 -25.78 -11.98 13.88
N THR A 387 -25.44 -11.31 14.97
CA THR A 387 -26.47 -10.72 15.86
C THR A 387 -27.16 -9.56 15.11
N GLU A 388 -28.37 -9.21 15.57
CA GLU A 388 -29.15 -8.07 15.03
C GLU A 388 -28.29 -6.79 14.95
N ALA A 389 -27.63 -6.47 16.08
CA ALA A 389 -26.80 -5.27 16.18
C ALA A 389 -25.65 -5.26 15.17
N ARG A 390 -24.92 -6.37 14.99
CA ARG A 390 -23.81 -6.46 14.03
C ARG A 390 -24.33 -6.41 12.58
N ALA A 391 -25.45 -7.06 12.28
CA ALA A 391 -26.07 -7.02 10.96
C ALA A 391 -26.50 -5.59 10.60
N ALA A 392 -27.12 -4.87 11.55
CA ALA A 392 -27.49 -3.47 11.38
C ALA A 392 -26.27 -2.56 11.21
N THR A 393 -25.22 -2.76 12.00
CA THR A 393 -23.93 -2.03 11.87
C THR A 393 -23.29 -2.26 10.50
N LEU A 394 -23.26 -3.52 10.02
CA LEU A 394 -22.68 -3.86 8.71
C LEU A 394 -23.49 -3.19 7.58
N ALA A 395 -24.81 -3.26 7.62
CA ALA A 395 -25.68 -2.58 6.66
C ALA A 395 -25.52 -1.05 6.71
N GLY A 396 -25.36 -0.48 7.92
CA GLY A 396 -25.09 0.94 8.12
C GLY A 396 -23.76 1.38 7.52
N LEU A 397 -22.70 0.63 7.77
CA LEU A 397 -21.37 0.87 7.17
C LEU A 397 -21.43 0.77 5.64
N ALA A 398 -22.09 -0.25 5.10
CA ALA A 398 -22.22 -0.46 3.67
C ALA A 398 -22.94 0.72 2.99
N ARG A 399 -24.04 1.18 3.57
CA ARG A 399 -24.76 2.38 3.09
C ARG A 399 -23.91 3.63 3.18
N ALA A 400 -23.22 3.86 4.29
CA ALA A 400 -22.39 5.04 4.47
C ALA A 400 -21.23 5.10 3.44
N VAL A 401 -20.66 3.96 3.06
CA VAL A 401 -19.64 3.87 2.00
C VAL A 401 -20.25 4.08 0.62
N THR A 402 -21.40 3.47 0.33
CA THR A 402 -22.09 3.60 -0.98
C THR A 402 -22.59 5.03 -1.22
N GLU A 403 -23.04 5.72 -0.17
CA GLU A 403 -23.49 7.11 -0.19
C GLU A 403 -22.30 8.12 -0.07
N GLU A 404 -21.06 7.65 -0.13
CA GLU A 404 -19.83 8.45 -0.01
C GLU A 404 -19.70 9.27 1.30
N LYS A 405 -20.52 8.98 2.32
CA LYS A 405 -20.41 9.57 3.66
C LYS A 405 -19.12 9.15 4.35
N ILE A 406 -18.65 7.92 4.06
CA ILE A 406 -17.34 7.43 4.41
C ILE A 406 -16.57 7.19 3.11
N ASN A 407 -15.54 7.99 2.87
CA ASN A 407 -14.68 7.85 1.70
C ASN A 407 -13.24 7.56 2.14
N PHE A 408 -12.80 6.33 1.90
CA PHE A 408 -11.46 5.87 2.25
C PHE A 408 -10.36 6.37 1.29
N LEU A 409 -10.73 6.96 0.14
CA LEU A 409 -9.78 7.35 -0.89
C LEU A 409 -9.23 8.75 -0.68
N ASN A 410 -10.03 9.69 -0.24
CA ASN A 410 -9.71 11.11 -0.14
C ASN A 410 -9.50 11.62 1.30
N ALA A 411 -9.28 10.72 2.25
CA ALA A 411 -9.04 11.08 3.64
C ALA A 411 -7.79 11.99 3.77
N THR A 412 -8.01 13.26 4.07
CA THR A 412 -6.96 14.25 4.33
C THR A 412 -6.56 14.30 5.80
N SER A 413 -7.47 13.88 6.68
CA SER A 413 -7.25 13.74 8.11
C SER A 413 -7.83 12.41 8.57
N TRP A 414 -7.02 11.62 9.24
CA TRP A 414 -7.47 10.37 9.82
C TRP A 414 -8.34 10.63 11.07
N GLU A 415 -8.13 11.74 11.79
CA GLU A 415 -8.98 12.15 12.91
C GLU A 415 -10.41 12.38 12.44
N GLU A 416 -10.56 13.12 11.33
CA GLU A 416 -11.88 13.37 10.74
C GLU A 416 -12.50 12.08 10.21
N SER A 417 -11.71 11.21 9.59
CA SER A 417 -12.19 9.92 9.11
C SER A 417 -12.65 9.00 10.24
N VAL A 418 -11.92 8.97 11.36
CA VAL A 418 -12.34 8.23 12.58
C VAL A 418 -13.66 8.80 13.10
N LYS A 419 -13.78 10.13 13.19
CA LYS A 419 -15.01 10.79 13.61
C LYS A 419 -16.19 10.45 12.71
N GLN A 420 -16.01 10.50 11.39
CA GLN A 420 -17.05 10.12 10.43
C GLN A 420 -17.48 8.64 10.58
N MET A 421 -16.52 7.73 10.75
CA MET A 421 -16.80 6.31 10.99
C MET A 421 -17.61 6.08 12.26
N THR A 422 -17.32 6.80 13.36
CA THR A 422 -18.05 6.67 14.62
C THR A 422 -19.48 7.22 14.58
N LEU A 423 -19.87 7.92 13.52
CA LEU A 423 -21.29 8.29 13.29
C LEU A 423 -22.15 7.10 12.85
N VAL A 424 -21.53 6.02 12.38
CA VAL A 424 -22.27 4.79 12.04
C VAL A 424 -22.58 4.04 13.34
N PRO A 425 -23.87 3.79 13.65
CA PRO A 425 -24.26 3.07 14.85
C PRO A 425 -23.56 1.69 14.95
N GLY A 426 -22.95 1.41 16.09
CA GLY A 426 -22.20 0.19 16.32
C GLY A 426 -20.71 0.25 15.94
N ILE A 427 -20.23 1.33 15.31
CA ILE A 427 -18.79 1.56 15.10
C ILE A 427 -18.26 2.44 16.23
N GLY A 428 -17.63 1.78 17.21
CA GLY A 428 -16.95 2.46 18.30
C GLY A 428 -15.51 2.91 17.95
N PRO A 429 -14.84 3.64 18.88
CA PRO A 429 -13.48 4.15 18.67
C PRO A 429 -12.45 3.06 18.33
N TRP A 430 -12.58 1.86 18.91
CA TRP A 430 -11.71 0.72 18.58
C TRP A 430 -11.84 0.31 17.10
N THR A 431 -13.07 0.09 16.63
CA THR A 431 -13.34 -0.32 15.24
C THR A 431 -12.87 0.75 14.27
N ALA A 432 -13.18 2.02 14.54
CA ALA A 432 -12.75 3.15 13.71
C ALA A 432 -11.22 3.31 13.70
N GLY A 433 -10.55 3.17 14.84
CA GLY A 433 -9.09 3.21 14.96
C GLY A 433 -8.40 2.07 14.22
N TYR A 434 -8.93 0.84 14.29
CA TYR A 434 -8.45 -0.30 13.54
C TYR A 434 -8.59 -0.11 12.02
N ILE A 435 -9.74 0.40 11.57
CA ILE A 435 -9.95 0.74 10.15
C ILE A 435 -8.97 1.84 9.72
N ALA A 436 -8.79 2.90 10.51
CA ALA A 436 -7.83 3.97 10.20
C ALA A 436 -6.40 3.43 10.06
N MET A 437 -5.97 2.53 10.94
CA MET A 437 -4.67 1.88 10.86
C MET A 437 -4.49 1.11 9.55
N ARG A 438 -5.48 0.28 9.19
CA ARG A 438 -5.38 -0.69 8.11
C ARG A 438 -5.73 -0.09 6.74
N VAL A 439 -6.79 0.73 6.66
CA VAL A 439 -7.32 1.27 5.41
C VAL A 439 -6.66 2.57 5.02
N LEU A 440 -6.50 3.47 5.98
CA LEU A 440 -5.88 4.77 5.73
C LEU A 440 -4.35 4.69 5.79
N GLY A 441 -3.78 3.58 6.29
CA GLY A 441 -2.34 3.40 6.45
C GLY A 441 -1.75 4.40 7.43
N TRP A 442 -2.49 4.74 8.49
CA TRP A 442 -2.01 5.68 9.50
C TRP A 442 -0.97 5.01 10.43
N PRO A 443 0.32 5.37 10.29
CA PRO A 443 1.38 4.65 11.00
C PRO A 443 1.39 4.88 12.51
N ASP A 444 0.77 5.96 12.98
CA ASP A 444 0.66 6.31 14.40
C ASP A 444 -0.69 5.92 15.03
N ALA A 445 -1.51 5.13 14.32
CA ALA A 445 -2.73 4.57 14.88
C ALA A 445 -2.39 3.54 15.97
N PHE A 446 -3.08 3.63 17.11
CA PHE A 446 -2.92 2.66 18.20
C PHE A 446 -4.28 2.37 18.84
N PRO A 447 -4.89 1.22 18.57
CA PRO A 447 -6.19 0.85 19.12
C PRO A 447 -6.05 0.41 20.58
N HIS A 448 -5.72 1.33 21.48
CA HIS A 448 -5.40 1.12 22.89
C HIS A 448 -6.50 0.43 23.71
N GLN A 449 -7.73 0.42 23.20
CA GLN A 449 -8.86 -0.30 23.80
C GLN A 449 -8.84 -1.81 23.48
N ASP A 450 -7.92 -2.27 22.62
CA ASP A 450 -7.78 -3.68 22.27
C ASP A 450 -7.28 -4.51 23.44
N LEU A 451 -8.06 -5.55 23.81
CA LEU A 451 -7.72 -6.42 24.93
C LEU A 451 -6.43 -7.22 24.72
N GLY A 452 -6.12 -7.56 23.45
CA GLY A 452 -4.86 -8.21 23.10
C GLY A 452 -3.67 -7.29 23.36
N LEU A 453 -3.76 -6.01 22.97
CA LEU A 453 -2.70 -5.03 23.26
C LEU A 453 -2.52 -4.81 24.77
N GLN A 454 -3.63 -4.68 25.51
CA GLN A 454 -3.56 -4.54 26.97
C GLN A 454 -2.91 -5.77 27.62
N LYS A 455 -3.26 -6.99 27.16
CA LYS A 455 -2.64 -8.25 27.62
C LYS A 455 -1.14 -8.28 27.29
N ALA A 456 -0.75 -7.94 26.05
CA ALA A 456 0.65 -7.94 25.63
C ALA A 456 1.50 -6.92 26.41
N LEU A 457 0.91 -5.82 26.84
CA LEU A 457 1.55 -4.78 27.66
C LEU A 457 1.44 -5.04 29.17
N SER A 458 0.74 -6.10 29.59
CA SER A 458 0.48 -6.43 30.98
C SER A 458 -0.23 -5.31 31.77
N VAL A 459 -1.14 -4.58 31.12
CA VAL A 459 -1.94 -3.50 31.70
C VAL A 459 -3.43 -3.84 31.72
N LYS A 460 -4.17 -3.24 32.66
CA LYS A 460 -5.62 -3.45 32.81
C LYS A 460 -6.47 -2.31 32.22
N LYS A 461 -5.88 -1.13 32.04
CA LYS A 461 -6.60 0.06 31.55
C LYS A 461 -6.10 0.48 30.17
N ALA A 462 -7.03 0.89 29.32
CA ALA A 462 -6.72 1.40 27.98
C ALA A 462 -5.86 2.68 28.03
N SER A 463 -6.02 3.53 29.05
CA SER A 463 -5.19 4.72 29.30
C SER A 463 -3.73 4.36 29.50
N ASP A 464 -3.46 3.29 30.24
CA ASP A 464 -2.08 2.85 30.56
C ASP A 464 -1.41 2.29 29.30
N ALA A 465 -2.17 1.52 28.50
CA ALA A 465 -1.70 1.06 27.18
C ALA A 465 -1.33 2.22 26.27
N LEU A 466 -2.16 3.27 26.23
CA LEU A 466 -1.89 4.46 25.43
C LEU A 466 -0.65 5.21 25.92
N ALA A 467 -0.49 5.39 27.23
CA ALA A 467 0.67 6.06 27.83
C ALA A 467 1.97 5.31 27.53
N LEU A 468 1.98 3.98 27.62
CA LEU A 468 3.12 3.15 27.27
C LEU A 468 3.47 3.22 25.78
N ALA A 469 2.48 3.44 24.91
CA ALA A 469 2.67 3.51 23.46
C ALA A 469 3.26 4.86 22.98
N GLU A 470 3.27 5.91 23.81
CA GLU A 470 3.78 7.24 23.43
C GLU A 470 5.25 7.22 22.98
N LYS A 471 6.06 6.34 23.57
CA LYS A 471 7.47 6.18 23.20
C LYS A 471 7.70 5.67 21.77
N TRP A 472 6.69 5.04 21.15
CA TRP A 472 6.78 4.48 19.78
C TRP A 472 6.25 5.42 18.71
N ARG A 473 5.88 6.67 19.06
CA ARG A 473 5.51 7.66 18.02
C ARG A 473 6.67 7.93 17.06
N PRO A 474 6.37 8.09 15.79
CA PRO A 474 5.05 8.09 15.10
C PRO A 474 4.69 6.71 14.51
N TRP A 475 5.21 5.61 15.05
CA TRP A 475 5.12 4.25 14.50
C TRP A 475 4.29 3.28 15.36
N ARG A 476 3.32 3.82 16.12
CA ARG A 476 2.53 3.03 17.08
C ARG A 476 1.73 1.88 16.44
N ALA A 477 1.34 2.00 15.15
CA ALA A 477 0.68 0.91 14.42
C ALA A 477 1.59 -0.31 14.25
N TYR A 478 2.88 -0.09 14.00
CA TYR A 478 3.87 -1.15 13.93
C TYR A 478 4.16 -1.77 15.31
N ALA A 479 4.16 -0.96 16.36
CA ALA A 479 4.22 -1.46 17.73
C ALA A 479 3.03 -2.37 18.06
N ALA A 480 1.80 -1.97 17.68
CA ALA A 480 0.61 -2.80 17.86
C ALA A 480 0.73 -4.14 17.12
N MET A 481 1.25 -4.14 15.89
CA MET A 481 1.48 -5.38 15.13
C MET A 481 2.52 -6.28 15.79
N GLN A 482 3.62 -5.74 16.32
CA GLN A 482 4.63 -6.51 17.08
C GLN A 482 4.02 -7.15 18.33
N LEU A 483 3.23 -6.40 19.08
CA LEU A 483 2.54 -6.87 20.29
C LEU A 483 1.53 -7.98 19.96
N TRP A 484 0.69 -7.83 18.93
CA TRP A 484 -0.23 -8.90 18.53
C TRP A 484 0.52 -10.15 18.05
N ASN A 485 1.59 -9.97 17.26
CA ASN A 485 2.37 -11.10 16.77
C ASN A 485 3.10 -11.85 17.89
N SER A 486 3.52 -11.17 18.96
CA SER A 486 4.11 -11.85 20.14
C SER A 486 3.11 -12.76 20.85
N LEU A 487 1.84 -12.33 20.99
CA LEU A 487 0.76 -13.16 21.55
C LEU A 487 0.44 -14.36 20.66
N GLU A 488 0.43 -14.17 19.34
CA GLU A 488 0.14 -15.27 18.41
C GLU A 488 1.22 -16.36 18.45
N LYS A 489 2.49 -15.98 18.57
CA LYS A 489 3.61 -16.94 18.74
C LYS A 489 3.52 -17.72 20.04
N GLN A 490 3.09 -17.09 21.15
CA GLN A 490 2.90 -17.77 22.44
C GLN A 490 1.82 -18.85 22.38
N HIS A 491 0.79 -18.69 21.56
CA HIS A 491 -0.28 -19.66 21.35
C HIS A 491 0.07 -20.80 20.37
N GLU A 492 1.13 -20.65 19.57
CA GLU A 492 1.61 -21.67 18.63
C GLU A 492 2.68 -22.60 19.25
N LEU A 493 3.30 -22.21 20.34
CA LEU A 493 4.19 -23.09 21.09
C LEU A 493 3.32 -24.17 21.76
N PRO A 494 3.52 -25.48 21.49
CA PRO A 494 2.78 -26.52 22.19
C PRO A 494 3.08 -26.41 23.68
N ASN A 495 2.03 -26.60 24.50
CA ASN A 495 2.12 -26.77 25.97
C ASN A 495 2.84 -28.11 26.30
N HIS A 496 4.09 -28.22 25.92
CA HIS A 496 4.95 -29.32 26.32
C HIS A 496 6.06 -28.74 27.20
N LEU A 497 5.74 -28.45 28.43
CA LEU A 497 6.61 -28.41 29.63
C LEU A 497 5.79 -27.88 30.80
N SER A 498 4.95 -28.73 31.35
CA SER A 498 4.52 -28.68 32.73
C SER A 498 4.42 -30.09 33.26
#